data_a61a0f797725626c733eff7da1e337c3
#
_entry.id   a61a0f797725626c733eff7da1e337c3
#
_cell.length_a   1.000
_cell.length_b   1.000
_cell.length_c   1.000
_cell.angle_alpha   90.00
_cell.angle_beta   90.00
_cell.angle_gamma   90.00
#
_symmetry.space_group_name_H-M   'P 1'
#
loop_
_entity.id
_entity.type
_entity.pdbx_description
1 polymer ?
#
loop_
_entity_poly.entity_id
_entity_poly.type
_entity_poly.pdbx_seq_one_letter_code
_entity_poly.pdbx_strand_id
1 'polypeptide(L)'
;MDRAEAVALVRSKAEKETTVRHLITVEGVMRRLAVHFGEDPDTWGLVGLFHDIDQDQTHGDLERHARVGAGWLREAGVGETIVNAVLAHAHEQYRTDLVSRAIVPADAVTGFLVACALVRPEKASGMKVSSCRKKLKERSFAPGVNRDEIRGCEASIGLGVDELFALGIEGLESVADEVGLTA
;
A
#
# COMPACT_ATOMS: atom_id res chain seq x y z
N MET A 1 -12.38 -14.84 -3.47
CA MET A 1 -11.33 -15.03 -2.45
C MET A 1 -11.64 -14.09 -1.31
N ASP A 2 -11.77 -14.61 -0.11
CA ASP A 2 -11.92 -13.77 1.09
C ASP A 2 -10.56 -13.29 1.63
N ARG A 3 -10.57 -12.38 2.63
CA ARG A 3 -9.35 -11.82 3.22
C ARG A 3 -8.44 -12.90 3.85
N ALA A 4 -9.03 -13.90 4.51
CA ALA A 4 -8.24 -14.93 5.18
C ALA A 4 -7.50 -15.81 4.17
N GLU A 5 -8.17 -16.20 3.09
CA GLU A 5 -7.57 -16.90 1.95
C GLU A 5 -6.45 -16.06 1.30
N ALA A 6 -6.69 -14.75 1.13
CA ALA A 6 -5.72 -13.83 0.55
C ALA A 6 -4.46 -13.68 1.42
N VAL A 7 -4.61 -13.53 2.73
CA VAL A 7 -3.47 -13.49 3.68
C VAL A 7 -2.71 -14.82 3.68
N ALA A 8 -3.41 -15.95 3.60
CA ALA A 8 -2.77 -17.26 3.50
C ALA A 8 -1.94 -17.38 2.21
N LEU A 9 -2.46 -16.89 1.08
CA LEU A 9 -1.73 -16.85 -0.19
C LEU A 9 -0.47 -15.98 -0.08
N VAL A 10 -0.58 -14.76 0.47
CA VAL A 10 0.57 -13.88 0.71
C VAL A 10 1.62 -14.58 1.55
N ARG A 11 1.24 -15.16 2.69
CA ARG A 11 2.18 -15.88 3.58
C ARG A 11 2.82 -17.11 2.93
N SER A 12 2.18 -17.70 1.93
CA SER A 12 2.76 -18.83 1.17
C SER A 12 3.83 -18.38 0.17
N LYS A 13 3.86 -17.08 -0.19
CA LYS A 13 4.76 -16.51 -1.19
C LYS A 13 5.84 -15.62 -0.57
N ALA A 14 5.50 -14.86 0.47
CA ALA A 14 6.46 -13.97 1.14
C ALA A 14 7.48 -14.78 1.96
N GLU A 15 8.76 -14.40 1.84
CA GLU A 15 9.87 -14.99 2.60
C GLU A 15 10.12 -14.25 3.91
N LYS A 16 9.70 -12.97 3.98
CA LYS A 16 9.96 -12.07 5.10
C LYS A 16 8.67 -11.61 5.77
N GLU A 17 8.62 -11.66 7.08
CA GLU A 17 7.49 -11.10 7.85
C GLU A 17 7.35 -9.58 7.64
N THR A 18 8.43 -8.87 7.35
CA THR A 18 8.39 -7.44 7.01
C THR A 18 7.60 -7.18 5.72
N THR A 19 7.71 -8.06 4.71
CA THR A 19 6.92 -7.98 3.48
C THR A 19 5.44 -8.22 3.79
N VAL A 20 5.11 -9.25 4.57
CA VAL A 20 3.71 -9.52 4.99
C VAL A 20 3.11 -8.31 5.70
N ARG A 21 3.83 -7.73 6.67
CA ARG A 21 3.36 -6.55 7.42
C ARG A 21 3.16 -5.34 6.52
N HIS A 22 4.05 -5.12 5.55
CA HIS A 22 3.89 -4.05 4.58
C HIS A 22 2.61 -4.23 3.77
N LEU A 23 2.37 -5.42 3.22
CA LEU A 23 1.17 -5.74 2.43
C LEU A 23 -0.12 -5.52 3.23
N ILE A 24 -0.17 -5.97 4.49
CA ILE A 24 -1.32 -5.72 5.38
C ILE A 24 -1.49 -4.23 5.67
N THR A 25 -0.39 -3.47 5.79
CA THR A 25 -0.48 -2.03 6.03
C THR A 25 -1.04 -1.30 4.81
N VAL A 26 -0.59 -1.66 3.61
CA VAL A 26 -1.14 -1.10 2.35
C VAL A 26 -2.58 -1.52 2.14
N GLU A 27 -2.97 -2.75 2.52
CA GLU A 27 -4.38 -3.17 2.56
C GLU A 27 -5.24 -2.20 3.37
N GLY A 28 -4.82 -1.86 4.60
CA GLY A 28 -5.56 -0.94 5.46
C GLY A 28 -5.75 0.45 4.81
N VAL A 29 -4.69 0.98 4.21
CA VAL A 29 -4.74 2.28 3.50
C VAL A 29 -5.66 2.21 2.28
N MET A 30 -5.55 1.16 1.45
CA MET A 30 -6.39 0.98 0.26
C MET A 30 -7.87 0.83 0.63
N ARG A 31 -8.21 0.09 1.68
CA ARG A 31 -9.59 -0.02 2.20
C ARG A 31 -10.15 1.36 2.59
N ARG A 32 -9.33 2.17 3.24
CA ARG A 32 -9.76 3.52 3.66
C ARG A 32 -9.95 4.46 2.48
N LEU A 33 -9.08 4.38 1.47
CA LEU A 33 -9.23 5.12 0.22
C LEU A 33 -10.50 4.69 -0.53
N ALA A 34 -10.80 3.40 -0.61
CA ALA A 34 -12.03 2.89 -1.22
C ALA A 34 -13.28 3.52 -0.59
N VAL A 35 -13.36 3.53 0.74
CA VAL A 35 -14.48 4.18 1.47
C VAL A 35 -14.61 5.66 1.12
N HIS A 36 -13.49 6.38 1.01
CA HIS A 36 -13.48 7.79 0.62
C HIS A 36 -14.04 8.01 -0.79
N PHE A 37 -13.69 7.15 -1.73
CA PHE A 37 -14.12 7.24 -3.13
C PHE A 37 -15.49 6.61 -3.41
N GLY A 38 -16.13 5.96 -2.42
CA GLY A 38 -17.39 5.24 -2.61
C GLY A 38 -17.24 3.93 -3.39
N GLU A 39 -16.04 3.36 -3.37
CA GLU A 39 -15.67 2.12 -4.02
C GLU A 39 -15.76 0.93 -3.05
N ASP A 40 -15.59 -0.31 -3.55
CA ASP A 40 -15.62 -1.52 -2.73
C ASP A 40 -14.33 -1.72 -1.92
N PRO A 41 -14.38 -1.62 -0.56
CA PRO A 41 -13.19 -1.76 0.27
C PRO A 41 -12.55 -3.15 0.22
N ASP A 42 -13.31 -4.20 -0.10
CA ASP A 42 -12.77 -5.56 -0.17
C ASP A 42 -11.91 -5.72 -1.42
N THR A 43 -12.39 -5.27 -2.56
CA THR A 43 -11.59 -5.26 -3.81
C THR A 43 -10.33 -4.42 -3.68
N TRP A 44 -10.43 -3.19 -3.16
CA TRP A 44 -9.26 -2.31 -3.00
C TRP A 44 -8.28 -2.84 -1.96
N GLY A 45 -8.80 -3.43 -0.88
CA GLY A 45 -7.97 -4.08 0.13
C GLY A 45 -7.15 -5.23 -0.45
N LEU A 46 -7.76 -6.08 -1.29
CA LEU A 46 -7.04 -7.15 -1.97
C LEU A 46 -5.95 -6.63 -2.90
N VAL A 47 -6.16 -5.50 -3.59
CA VAL A 47 -5.09 -4.86 -4.38
C VAL A 47 -3.93 -4.46 -3.48
N GLY A 48 -4.19 -3.81 -2.35
CA GLY A 48 -3.15 -3.46 -1.39
C GLY A 48 -2.41 -4.67 -0.83
N LEU A 49 -3.14 -5.74 -0.52
CA LEU A 49 -2.57 -6.97 0.02
C LEU A 49 -1.70 -7.73 -0.99
N PHE A 50 -1.94 -7.57 -2.29
CA PHE A 50 -1.26 -8.34 -3.33
C PHE A 50 -0.23 -7.55 -4.14
N HIS A 51 -0.16 -6.22 -4.03
CA HIS A 51 0.63 -5.39 -4.94
C HIS A 51 2.11 -5.80 -5.04
N ASP A 52 2.70 -6.24 -3.94
CA ASP A 52 4.10 -6.64 -3.77
C ASP A 52 4.26 -8.13 -3.39
N ILE A 53 3.29 -9.00 -3.74
CA ILE A 53 3.30 -10.42 -3.37
C ILE A 53 4.54 -11.17 -3.88
N ASP A 54 5.19 -10.68 -4.94
CA ASP A 54 6.38 -11.27 -5.55
C ASP A 54 7.70 -10.55 -5.20
N GLN A 55 7.64 -9.55 -4.32
CA GLN A 55 8.79 -8.70 -3.98
C GLN A 55 10.01 -9.50 -3.51
N ASP A 56 9.80 -10.50 -2.66
CA ASP A 56 10.89 -11.30 -2.12
C ASP A 56 11.56 -12.21 -3.16
N GLN A 57 10.88 -12.59 -4.24
CA GLN A 57 11.40 -13.44 -5.32
C GLN A 57 11.93 -12.64 -6.51
N THR A 58 11.49 -11.42 -6.67
CA THR A 58 11.96 -10.56 -7.78
C THR A 58 13.16 -9.72 -7.42
N HIS A 59 13.42 -9.49 -6.12
CA HIS A 59 14.63 -8.81 -5.61
C HIS A 59 14.99 -7.49 -6.32
N GLY A 60 13.98 -6.71 -6.73
CA GLY A 60 14.18 -5.45 -7.44
C GLY A 60 14.38 -5.57 -8.96
N ASP A 61 14.15 -6.75 -9.53
CA ASP A 61 14.06 -6.93 -10.99
C ASP A 61 12.74 -6.31 -11.48
N LEU A 62 12.82 -5.08 -11.97
CA LEU A 62 11.66 -4.28 -12.38
C LEU A 62 10.89 -4.88 -13.58
N GLU A 63 11.53 -5.71 -14.40
CA GLU A 63 10.84 -6.38 -15.52
C GLU A 63 9.96 -7.53 -15.03
N ARG A 64 10.39 -8.23 -13.99
CA ARG A 64 9.68 -9.38 -13.40
C ARG A 64 8.70 -8.98 -12.33
N HIS A 65 8.99 -7.91 -11.57
CA HIS A 65 8.18 -7.42 -10.47
C HIS A 65 6.74 -7.11 -10.90
N ALA A 66 5.78 -7.44 -10.07
CA ALA A 66 4.34 -7.46 -10.30
C ALA A 66 3.87 -8.47 -11.36
N ARG A 67 4.70 -8.85 -12.35
CA ARG A 67 4.32 -9.84 -13.39
C ARG A 67 4.31 -11.26 -12.84
N VAL A 68 5.27 -11.61 -12.00
CA VAL A 68 5.31 -12.92 -11.33
C VAL A 68 4.11 -13.04 -10.40
N GLY A 69 3.85 -12.02 -9.58
CA GLY A 69 2.68 -11.94 -8.72
C GLY A 69 1.37 -12.07 -9.49
N ALA A 70 1.22 -11.32 -10.59
CA ALA A 70 0.04 -11.40 -11.45
C ALA A 70 -0.20 -12.83 -11.99
N GLY A 71 0.86 -13.57 -12.32
CA GLY A 71 0.76 -14.97 -12.69
C GLY A 71 0.16 -15.82 -11.57
N TRP A 72 0.70 -15.73 -10.36
CA TRP A 72 0.18 -16.46 -9.19
C TRP A 72 -1.27 -16.11 -8.85
N LEU A 73 -1.63 -14.83 -8.97
CA LEU A 73 -3.00 -14.38 -8.70
C LEU A 73 -3.99 -14.95 -9.71
N ARG A 74 -3.64 -15.02 -11.00
CA ARG A 74 -4.46 -15.66 -12.02
C ARG A 74 -4.63 -17.16 -11.77
N GLU A 75 -3.54 -17.86 -11.42
CA GLU A 75 -3.57 -19.28 -11.03
C GLU A 75 -4.48 -19.51 -9.80
N ALA A 76 -4.53 -18.56 -8.87
CA ALA A 76 -5.40 -18.58 -7.71
C ALA A 76 -6.85 -18.14 -8.00
N GLY A 77 -7.20 -17.81 -9.25
CA GLY A 77 -8.54 -17.39 -9.65
C GLY A 77 -8.93 -15.98 -9.22
N VAL A 78 -7.95 -15.10 -8.96
CA VAL A 78 -8.19 -13.68 -8.65
C VAL A 78 -8.65 -12.94 -9.90
N GLY A 79 -9.68 -12.09 -9.77
CA GLY A 79 -10.27 -11.35 -10.89
C GLY A 79 -9.31 -10.34 -11.53
N GLU A 80 -9.41 -10.15 -12.85
CA GLU A 80 -8.49 -9.31 -13.63
C GLU A 80 -8.47 -7.84 -13.19
N THR A 81 -9.50 -7.29 -12.59
CA THR A 81 -9.48 -5.93 -12.02
C THR A 81 -8.38 -5.80 -10.96
N ILE A 82 -8.29 -6.77 -10.04
CA ILE A 82 -7.26 -6.79 -8.99
C ILE A 82 -5.89 -7.06 -9.63
N VAL A 83 -5.79 -8.03 -10.53
CA VAL A 83 -4.52 -8.38 -11.20
C VAL A 83 -3.97 -7.19 -11.97
N ASN A 84 -4.81 -6.45 -12.70
CA ASN A 84 -4.38 -5.27 -13.45
C ASN A 84 -3.92 -4.13 -12.51
N ALA A 85 -4.59 -3.93 -11.37
CA ALA A 85 -4.16 -2.96 -10.38
C ALA A 85 -2.81 -3.35 -9.73
N VAL A 86 -2.56 -4.63 -9.49
CA VAL A 86 -1.25 -5.15 -9.05
C VAL A 86 -0.17 -4.86 -10.10
N LEU A 87 -0.44 -5.13 -11.38
CA LEU A 87 0.49 -4.79 -12.47
C LEU A 87 0.76 -3.28 -12.55
N ALA A 88 -0.26 -2.45 -12.30
CA ALA A 88 -0.16 -1.00 -12.37
C ALA A 88 0.80 -0.40 -11.31
N HIS A 89 1.00 -1.11 -10.19
CA HIS A 89 1.97 -0.70 -9.17
C HIS A 89 3.36 -0.48 -9.79
N ALA A 90 3.87 -1.44 -10.56
CA ALA A 90 5.19 -1.38 -11.19
C ALA A 90 5.18 -0.92 -12.67
N HIS A 91 4.04 -1.01 -13.36
CA HIS A 91 3.96 -0.80 -14.81
C HIS A 91 2.88 0.21 -15.18
N GLU A 92 3.28 1.41 -15.59
CA GLU A 92 2.41 2.57 -15.85
C GLU A 92 1.29 2.31 -16.87
N GLN A 93 1.53 1.47 -17.89
CA GLN A 93 0.53 1.15 -18.92
C GLN A 93 -0.74 0.48 -18.37
N TYR A 94 -0.71 -0.05 -17.14
CA TYR A 94 -1.87 -0.64 -16.47
C TYR A 94 -2.64 0.34 -15.58
N ARG A 95 -2.20 1.61 -15.43
CA ARG A 95 -2.86 2.65 -14.61
C ARG A 95 -4.08 3.24 -15.32
N THR A 96 -5.07 2.41 -15.62
CA THR A 96 -6.21 2.75 -16.50
C THR A 96 -7.46 3.21 -15.76
N ASP A 97 -7.63 2.83 -14.51
CA ASP A 97 -8.77 3.13 -13.66
C ASP A 97 -8.35 3.73 -12.31
N LEU A 98 -9.31 4.07 -11.46
CA LEU A 98 -9.03 4.75 -10.20
C LEU A 98 -8.22 3.87 -9.24
N VAL A 99 -8.57 2.59 -9.08
CA VAL A 99 -7.87 1.68 -8.15
C VAL A 99 -6.44 1.43 -8.59
N SER A 100 -6.21 1.26 -9.90
CA SER A 100 -4.87 1.04 -10.47
C SER A 100 -3.98 2.28 -10.38
N ARG A 101 -4.55 3.48 -10.34
CA ARG A 101 -3.81 4.72 -10.07
C ARG A 101 -3.60 4.94 -8.57
N ALA A 102 -4.55 4.51 -7.72
CA ALA A 102 -4.51 4.73 -6.29
C ALA A 102 -3.44 3.90 -5.57
N ILE A 103 -3.15 2.69 -6.04
CA ILE A 103 -2.15 1.82 -5.40
C ILE A 103 -0.77 2.47 -5.32
N VAL A 104 -0.39 3.28 -6.31
CA VAL A 104 0.94 3.91 -6.40
C VAL A 104 1.19 4.91 -5.26
N PRO A 105 0.37 5.98 -5.08
CA PRO A 105 0.54 6.87 -3.93
C PRO A 105 0.17 6.20 -2.60
N ALA A 106 -0.69 5.16 -2.58
CA ALA A 106 -1.04 4.41 -1.38
C ALA A 106 0.15 3.64 -0.83
N ASP A 107 0.91 2.93 -1.66
CA ASP A 107 2.13 2.25 -1.25
C ASP A 107 3.18 3.24 -0.74
N ALA A 108 3.48 4.29 -1.52
CA ALA A 108 4.47 5.30 -1.15
C ALA A 108 4.13 6.00 0.18
N VAL A 109 2.84 6.39 0.39
CA VAL A 109 2.43 7.02 1.64
C VAL A 109 2.46 6.04 2.81
N THR A 110 2.12 4.78 2.58
CA THR A 110 2.15 3.74 3.62
C THR A 110 3.56 3.55 4.16
N GLY A 111 4.56 3.35 3.30
CA GLY A 111 5.95 3.23 3.72
C GLY A 111 6.43 4.46 4.52
N PHE A 112 6.01 5.66 4.09
CA PHE A 112 6.32 6.89 4.80
C PHE A 112 5.66 6.98 6.18
N LEU A 113 4.37 6.64 6.29
CA LEU A 113 3.62 6.67 7.56
C LEU A 113 4.12 5.62 8.55
N VAL A 114 4.47 4.42 8.08
CA VAL A 114 5.12 3.39 8.91
C VAL A 114 6.43 3.93 9.50
N ALA A 115 7.28 4.57 8.70
CA ALA A 115 8.49 5.21 9.19
C ALA A 115 8.20 6.31 10.23
N CYS A 116 7.14 7.11 10.03
CA CYS A 116 6.68 8.10 11.00
C CYS A 116 6.21 7.45 12.31
N ALA A 117 5.50 6.32 12.24
CA ALA A 117 5.03 5.59 13.40
C ALA A 117 6.19 5.00 14.21
N LEU A 118 7.16 4.38 13.55
CA LEU A 118 8.28 3.69 14.20
C LEU A 118 9.18 4.59 15.06
N VAL A 119 9.22 5.90 14.78
CA VAL A 119 10.03 6.86 15.57
C VAL A 119 9.24 7.50 16.72
N ARG A 120 8.02 7.05 16.97
CA ARG A 120 7.15 7.56 18.03
C ARG A 120 6.96 6.52 19.14
N PRO A 121 6.87 6.93 20.42
CA PRO A 121 6.46 6.02 21.50
C PRO A 121 5.08 5.41 21.28
N GLU A 122 4.11 6.24 20.86
CA GLU A 122 2.71 5.86 20.61
C GLU A 122 2.51 5.14 19.26
N LYS A 123 3.58 4.91 18.50
CA LYS A 123 3.53 4.26 17.19
C LYS A 123 2.52 4.91 16.25
N ALA A 124 1.55 4.15 15.73
CA ALA A 124 0.53 4.67 14.82
C ALA A 124 -0.49 5.57 15.52
N SER A 125 -0.78 5.32 16.82
CA SER A 125 -1.83 6.00 17.54
C SER A 125 -1.64 7.52 17.60
N GLY A 126 -2.70 8.28 17.26
CA GLY A 126 -2.72 9.73 17.35
C GLY A 126 -1.69 10.44 16.47
N MET A 127 -1.30 9.86 15.35
CA MET A 127 -0.44 10.53 14.36
C MET A 127 -1.15 11.77 13.82
N LYS A 128 -0.37 12.83 13.54
CA LYS A 128 -0.91 14.10 13.03
C LYS A 128 -0.38 14.36 11.61
N VAL A 129 -1.27 14.71 10.70
CA VAL A 129 -0.95 15.13 9.32
C VAL A 129 0.14 16.19 9.30
N SER A 130 0.05 17.21 10.17
CA SER A 130 1.04 18.30 10.25
C SER A 130 2.47 17.80 10.56
N SER A 131 2.59 16.75 11.40
CA SER A 131 3.88 16.13 11.74
C SER A 131 4.43 15.34 10.56
N CYS A 132 3.59 14.57 9.87
CA CYS A 132 3.96 13.83 8.65
C CYS A 132 4.41 14.81 7.54
N ARG A 133 3.66 15.89 7.34
CA ARG A 133 3.98 16.93 6.37
C ARG A 133 5.33 17.61 6.65
N LYS A 134 5.67 17.85 7.92
CA LYS A 134 6.98 18.36 8.30
C LYS A 134 8.10 17.36 7.93
N LYS A 135 7.93 16.09 8.30
CA LYS A 135 8.89 15.03 7.98
C LYS A 135 9.04 14.77 6.47
N LEU A 136 7.98 14.97 5.67
CA LEU A 136 8.06 14.82 4.21
C LEU A 136 9.09 15.77 3.57
N LYS A 137 9.39 16.92 4.20
CA LYS A 137 10.40 17.89 3.74
C LYS A 137 11.83 17.46 4.10
N GLU A 138 12.00 16.56 5.07
CA GLU A 138 13.28 16.08 5.55
C GLU A 138 13.79 14.95 4.64
N ARG A 139 14.71 15.23 3.72
CA ARG A 139 15.20 14.24 2.74
C ARG A 139 15.89 13.03 3.37
N SER A 140 16.53 13.20 4.53
CA SER A 140 17.20 12.13 5.26
C SER A 140 16.24 11.19 6.00
N PHE A 141 15.00 11.60 6.24
CA PHE A 141 13.99 10.77 6.87
C PHE A 141 13.37 9.82 5.84
N ALA A 142 13.31 8.52 6.11
CA ALA A 142 12.79 7.49 5.20
C ALA A 142 13.28 7.67 3.74
N PRO A 143 14.60 7.59 3.47
CA PRO A 143 15.18 7.95 2.17
C PRO A 143 14.75 7.01 1.04
N GLY A 144 14.30 5.78 1.35
CA GLY A 144 13.81 4.82 0.35
C GLY A 144 12.39 5.10 -0.16
N VAL A 145 11.65 6.04 0.45
CA VAL A 145 10.28 6.35 0.01
C VAL A 145 10.28 7.29 -1.20
N ASN A 146 9.52 6.93 -2.23
CA ASN A 146 9.30 7.76 -3.40
C ASN A 146 8.34 8.92 -3.07
N ARG A 147 8.91 10.08 -2.74
CA ARG A 147 8.14 11.28 -2.37
C ARG A 147 7.39 11.92 -3.53
N ASP A 148 7.81 11.65 -4.75
CA ASP A 148 7.16 12.25 -5.92
C ASP A 148 5.83 11.55 -6.19
N GLU A 149 5.69 10.27 -5.88
CA GLU A 149 4.41 9.56 -5.90
C GLU A 149 3.44 10.09 -4.85
N ILE A 150 3.94 10.39 -3.62
CA ILE A 150 3.11 11.04 -2.59
C ILE A 150 2.63 12.42 -3.06
N ARG A 151 3.53 13.24 -3.63
CA ARG A 151 3.20 14.60 -4.10
C ARG A 151 2.32 14.60 -5.35
N GLY A 152 2.43 13.57 -6.17
CA GLY A 152 1.67 13.41 -7.40
C GLY A 152 0.23 12.92 -7.20
N CYS A 153 -0.20 12.65 -5.96
CA CYS A 153 -1.51 12.08 -5.66
C CYS A 153 -2.69 12.93 -6.17
N GLU A 154 -2.56 14.26 -6.14
CA GLU A 154 -3.59 15.15 -6.66
C GLU A 154 -3.82 14.96 -8.16
N ALA A 155 -2.74 14.85 -8.93
CA ALA A 155 -2.83 14.62 -10.38
C ALA A 155 -3.30 13.20 -10.72
N SER A 156 -2.95 12.19 -9.91
CA SER A 156 -3.26 10.79 -10.20
C SER A 156 -4.65 10.37 -9.75
N ILE A 157 -5.09 10.82 -8.57
CA ILE A 157 -6.35 10.38 -7.93
C ILE A 157 -7.22 11.53 -7.38
N GLY A 158 -6.84 12.78 -7.57
CA GLY A 158 -7.62 13.94 -7.14
C GLY A 158 -7.56 14.26 -5.65
N LEU A 159 -6.66 13.63 -4.87
CA LEU A 159 -6.47 13.90 -3.45
C LEU A 159 -5.28 14.81 -3.19
N GLY A 160 -5.46 15.83 -2.37
CA GLY A 160 -4.34 16.60 -1.83
C GLY A 160 -3.47 15.76 -0.87
N VAL A 161 -2.19 16.13 -0.74
CA VAL A 161 -1.22 15.40 0.13
C VAL A 161 -1.69 15.31 1.58
N ASP A 162 -2.30 16.35 2.12
CA ASP A 162 -2.79 16.35 3.50
C ASP A 162 -3.98 15.39 3.69
N GLU A 163 -4.83 15.28 2.69
CA GLU A 163 -5.95 14.35 2.66
C GLU A 163 -5.47 12.91 2.51
N LEU A 164 -4.49 12.67 1.62
CA LEU A 164 -3.84 11.37 1.51
C LEU A 164 -3.19 10.95 2.84
N PHE A 165 -2.53 11.86 3.55
CA PHE A 165 -2.00 11.58 4.89
C PHE A 165 -3.10 11.26 5.90
N ALA A 166 -4.20 12.00 5.90
CA ALA A 166 -5.29 11.76 6.84
C ALA A 166 -5.90 10.37 6.64
N LEU A 167 -6.25 10.03 5.41
CA LEU A 167 -6.79 8.72 5.04
C LEU A 167 -5.78 7.59 5.28
N GLY A 168 -4.50 7.83 4.96
CA GLY A 168 -3.43 6.87 5.19
C GLY A 168 -3.20 6.59 6.69
N ILE A 169 -3.28 7.61 7.56
CA ILE A 169 -3.19 7.44 9.02
C ILE A 169 -4.36 6.59 9.53
N GLU A 170 -5.59 6.89 9.11
CA GLU A 170 -6.78 6.10 9.50
C GLU A 170 -6.66 4.65 9.02
N GLY A 171 -6.18 4.42 7.79
CA GLY A 171 -5.93 3.09 7.25
C GLY A 171 -4.85 2.33 8.02
N LEU A 172 -3.73 2.98 8.35
CA LEU A 172 -2.66 2.42 9.17
C LEU A 172 -3.14 2.05 10.58
N GLU A 173 -3.90 2.94 11.23
CA GLU A 173 -4.45 2.70 12.57
C GLU A 173 -5.38 1.48 12.59
N SER A 174 -6.15 1.26 11.52
CA SER A 174 -7.10 0.14 11.43
C SER A 174 -6.45 -1.24 11.47
N VAL A 175 -5.18 -1.35 11.09
CA VAL A 175 -4.41 -2.60 11.06
C VAL A 175 -3.20 -2.59 12.01
N ALA A 176 -3.06 -1.54 12.83
CA ALA A 176 -1.87 -1.30 13.64
C ALA A 176 -1.55 -2.45 14.60
N ASP A 177 -2.55 -3.08 15.18
CA ASP A 177 -2.38 -4.23 16.09
C ASP A 177 -1.82 -5.46 15.33
N GLU A 178 -2.37 -5.75 14.15
CA GLU A 178 -1.97 -6.89 13.33
C GLU A 178 -0.51 -6.77 12.83
N VAL A 179 -0.03 -5.55 12.60
CA VAL A 179 1.32 -5.29 12.07
C VAL A 179 2.34 -4.87 13.14
N GLY A 180 1.94 -4.83 14.42
CA GLY A 180 2.83 -4.48 15.53
C GLY A 180 3.19 -2.99 15.60
N LEU A 181 2.27 -2.11 15.23
CA LEU A 181 2.39 -0.66 15.30
C LEU A 181 1.52 -0.03 16.40
N THR A 182 1.16 -0.80 17.41
CA THR A 182 0.60 -0.35 18.69
C THR A 182 1.69 -0.11 19.72
N ALA A 183 1.42 0.77 20.72
CA ALA A 183 2.36 1.10 21.81
C ALA A 183 2.55 -0.07 22.78
#